data_4133483608d052a1de585f647a78cbaf
#
_entry.id   4133483608d052a1de585f647a78cbaf
#
_cell.length_a   1.000
_cell.length_b   1.000
_cell.length_c   1.000
_cell.angle_alpha   90.00
_cell.angle_beta   90.00
_cell.angle_gamma   90.00
#
_symmetry.space_group_name_H-M   'P 1'
#
loop_
_entity.id
_entity.type
_entity.pdbx_description
1 polymer ?
#
loop_
_entity_poly.entity_id
_entity_poly.type
_entity_poly.pdbx_seq_one_letter_code
_entity_poly.pdbx_strand_id
1 'polypeptide(L)'
;PAVDAVAACGSLAGRVVVKAIGTAHKTEAGRVAVGLAGASEVGAALDAMDLADDAEVLVEDFVDDAVVELLVSIRREPPVGWLLTLGIGGTLVELLGDTTSLLLPVDAAEVIVALRRLAGWPLIEGHRGKPPADLDALVATILGIAGVVEMRPDLVELECNPVLARPVGAITVDALATVVDLPVRRTPV
;
A
#
# COMPACT_ATOMS: atom_id res chain seq x y z
N PRO A 1 -19.57 0.97 15.73
CA PRO A 1 -18.63 0.93 14.59
C PRO A 1 -19.25 1.44 13.29
N ALA A 2 -20.39 0.84 12.83
CA ALA A 2 -21.02 1.26 11.57
C ALA A 2 -21.53 2.72 11.61
N VAL A 3 -22.10 3.14 12.72
CA VAL A 3 -22.60 4.52 12.91
C VAL A 3 -21.46 5.54 12.85
N ASP A 4 -20.32 5.21 13.45
CA ASP A 4 -19.14 6.08 13.46
C ASP A 4 -18.50 6.18 12.07
N ALA A 5 -18.46 5.08 11.31
CA ALA A 5 -17.97 5.04 9.94
C ALA A 5 -18.84 5.88 8.97
N VAL A 6 -20.17 5.78 9.12
CA VAL A 6 -21.12 6.60 8.36
C VAL A 6 -20.96 8.09 8.69
N ALA A 7 -20.73 8.41 9.98
CA ALA A 7 -20.45 9.79 10.40
C ALA A 7 -19.11 10.31 9.87
N ALA A 8 -18.06 9.47 9.89
CA ALA A 8 -16.73 9.80 9.35
C ALA A 8 -16.78 10.09 7.85
N CYS A 9 -17.59 9.34 7.08
CA CYS A 9 -17.79 9.60 5.65
C CYS A 9 -18.28 11.04 5.40
N GLY A 10 -19.12 11.60 6.27
CA GLY A 10 -19.62 12.99 6.15
C GLY A 10 -18.54 14.07 6.32
N SER A 11 -17.38 13.75 6.86
CA SER A 11 -16.24 14.65 7.01
C SER A 11 -15.27 14.64 5.81
N LEU A 12 -15.41 13.67 4.90
CA LEU A 12 -14.60 13.51 3.70
C LEU A 12 -15.32 14.12 2.49
N ALA A 13 -14.58 14.77 1.60
CA ALA A 13 -15.15 15.62 0.55
C ALA A 13 -15.48 14.89 -0.76
N GLY A 14 -15.46 13.55 -0.80
CA GLY A 14 -15.60 12.82 -2.04
C GLY A 14 -16.12 11.39 -1.86
N ARG A 15 -15.78 10.54 -2.80
CA ARG A 15 -15.96 9.10 -2.63
C ARG A 15 -14.97 8.56 -1.60
N VAL A 16 -15.37 7.51 -0.90
CA VAL A 16 -14.55 6.91 0.16
C VAL A 16 -14.28 5.44 -0.09
N VAL A 17 -13.28 4.94 0.62
CA VAL A 17 -12.99 3.51 0.78
C VAL A 17 -13.28 3.14 2.22
N VAL A 18 -13.91 1.97 2.43
CA VAL A 18 -14.12 1.38 3.74
C VAL A 18 -13.37 0.06 3.82
N LYS A 19 -12.56 -0.11 4.88
CA LYS A 19 -11.74 -1.29 5.11
C LYS A 19 -11.96 -1.82 6.53
N ALA A 20 -12.20 -3.12 6.69
CA ALA A 20 -12.14 -3.74 8.01
C ALA A 20 -10.68 -3.83 8.48
N ILE A 21 -10.43 -3.45 9.76
CA ILE A 21 -9.11 -3.51 10.38
C ILE A 21 -8.87 -4.92 10.96
N GLY A 22 -7.60 -5.33 11.06
CA GLY A 22 -7.19 -6.54 11.77
C GLY A 22 -7.25 -7.83 10.96
N THR A 23 -7.55 -7.77 9.67
CA THR A 23 -7.50 -8.94 8.76
C THR A 23 -6.42 -8.77 7.70
N ALA A 24 -5.55 -9.78 7.56
CA ALA A 24 -4.69 -9.90 6.39
C ALA A 24 -5.55 -10.25 5.17
N HIS A 25 -5.11 -9.85 3.95
CA HIS A 25 -5.81 -10.14 2.69
C HIS A 25 -7.28 -9.66 2.66
N LYS A 26 -7.50 -8.42 3.09
CA LYS A 26 -8.84 -7.79 3.25
C LYS A 26 -9.69 -7.84 1.98
N THR A 27 -9.08 -7.65 0.82
CA THR A 27 -9.76 -7.64 -0.49
C THR A 27 -10.31 -9.01 -0.86
N GLU A 28 -9.53 -10.08 -0.64
CA GLU A 28 -9.97 -11.46 -0.92
C GLU A 28 -11.09 -11.90 0.02
N ALA A 29 -11.09 -11.40 1.25
CA ALA A 29 -12.15 -11.68 2.23
C ALA A 29 -13.41 -10.83 2.04
N GLY A 30 -13.49 -9.99 0.99
CA GLY A 30 -14.63 -9.06 0.78
C GLY A 30 -14.73 -7.96 1.84
N ARG A 31 -13.63 -7.62 2.50
CA ARG A 31 -13.57 -6.67 3.63
C ARG A 31 -13.02 -5.28 3.23
N VAL A 32 -13.10 -4.97 1.95
CA VAL A 32 -12.79 -3.65 1.37
C VAL A 32 -13.89 -3.28 0.40
N ALA A 33 -14.44 -2.09 0.53
CA ALA A 33 -15.38 -1.51 -0.42
C ALA A 33 -14.86 -0.15 -0.88
N VAL A 34 -14.78 0.06 -2.18
CA VAL A 34 -14.14 1.22 -2.80
C VAL A 34 -15.12 2.09 -3.57
N GLY A 35 -14.83 3.39 -3.64
CA GLY A 35 -15.56 4.34 -4.48
C GLY A 35 -16.98 4.66 -3.98
N LEU A 36 -17.26 4.49 -2.70
CA LEU A 36 -18.57 4.69 -2.09
C LEU A 36 -18.93 6.18 -2.03
N ALA A 37 -20.13 6.51 -2.48
CA ALA A 37 -20.65 7.87 -2.49
C ALA A 37 -21.66 8.08 -1.36
N GLY A 38 -21.20 8.65 -0.26
CA GLY A 38 -22.07 9.05 0.85
C GLY A 38 -22.51 7.93 1.79
N ALA A 39 -23.23 8.33 2.83
CA ALA A 39 -23.59 7.53 3.98
C ALA A 39 -24.38 6.24 3.65
N SER A 40 -25.27 6.29 2.66
CA SER A 40 -26.10 5.15 2.29
C SER A 40 -25.29 3.99 1.69
N GLU A 41 -24.34 4.30 0.79
CA GLU A 41 -23.48 3.28 0.20
C GLU A 41 -22.49 2.71 1.21
N VAL A 42 -21.97 3.58 2.11
CA VAL A 42 -21.11 3.14 3.23
C VAL A 42 -21.86 2.18 4.14
N GLY A 43 -23.12 2.51 4.53
CA GLY A 43 -23.94 1.62 5.36
C GLY A 43 -24.17 0.26 4.68
N ALA A 44 -24.59 0.27 3.43
CA ALA A 44 -24.82 -0.98 2.67
C ALA A 44 -23.54 -1.82 2.51
N ALA A 45 -22.38 -1.19 2.32
CA ALA A 45 -21.09 -1.87 2.23
C ALA A 45 -20.71 -2.54 3.57
N LEU A 46 -20.92 -1.84 4.70
CA LEU A 46 -20.67 -2.39 6.03
C LEU A 46 -21.58 -3.58 6.36
N ASP A 47 -22.86 -3.49 6.01
CA ASP A 47 -23.81 -4.60 6.17
C ASP A 47 -23.39 -5.83 5.35
N ALA A 48 -22.89 -5.60 4.12
CA ALA A 48 -22.43 -6.68 3.24
C ALA A 48 -21.11 -7.34 3.70
N MET A 49 -20.29 -6.63 4.49
CA MET A 49 -19.04 -7.17 5.05
C MET A 49 -19.25 -8.16 6.19
N ASP A 50 -20.46 -8.24 6.76
CA ASP A 50 -20.81 -9.12 7.88
C ASP A 50 -19.77 -9.09 9.02
N LEU A 51 -19.47 -7.89 9.51
CA LEU A 51 -18.46 -7.67 10.54
C LEU A 51 -19.03 -7.93 11.93
N ALA A 52 -18.17 -8.37 12.86
CA ALA A 52 -18.52 -8.47 14.27
C ALA A 52 -18.86 -7.07 14.84
N ASP A 53 -19.70 -7.03 15.92
CA ASP A 53 -20.18 -5.79 16.52
C ASP A 53 -19.04 -4.88 17.04
N ASP A 54 -17.91 -5.46 17.41
CA ASP A 54 -16.70 -4.79 17.91
C ASP A 54 -15.62 -4.56 16.83
N ALA A 55 -15.89 -4.91 15.57
CA ALA A 55 -14.93 -4.74 14.49
C ALA A 55 -14.62 -3.27 14.25
N GLU A 56 -13.35 -2.97 14.08
CA GLU A 56 -12.89 -1.64 13.68
C GLU A 56 -12.88 -1.52 12.16
N VAL A 57 -13.25 -0.35 11.66
CA VAL A 57 -13.21 -0.03 10.23
C VAL A 57 -12.48 1.28 10.02
N LEU A 58 -11.74 1.34 8.93
CA LEU A 58 -11.07 2.53 8.43
C LEU A 58 -11.88 3.11 7.28
N VAL A 59 -12.11 4.43 7.31
CA VAL A 59 -12.73 5.19 6.22
C VAL A 59 -11.72 6.18 5.69
N GLU A 60 -11.42 6.09 4.41
CA GLU A 60 -10.38 6.88 3.73
C GLU A 60 -10.94 7.53 2.47
N ASP A 61 -10.29 8.60 2.01
CA ASP A 61 -10.58 9.17 0.70
C ASP A 61 -10.30 8.16 -0.42
N PHE A 62 -11.20 8.08 -1.39
CA PHE A 62 -10.99 7.27 -2.57
C PHE A 62 -10.10 7.99 -3.58
N VAL A 63 -9.00 7.39 -3.95
CA VAL A 63 -8.08 7.89 -4.98
C VAL A 63 -8.54 7.35 -6.35
N ASP A 64 -9.03 8.23 -7.22
CA ASP A 64 -9.61 7.85 -8.51
C ASP A 64 -8.74 8.21 -9.73
N ASP A 65 -7.61 8.88 -9.50
CA ASP A 65 -6.68 9.34 -10.53
C ASP A 65 -5.39 8.50 -10.62
N ALA A 66 -5.37 7.32 -10.02
CA ALA A 66 -4.22 6.43 -10.11
C ALA A 66 -3.95 6.02 -11.58
N VAL A 67 -2.71 6.21 -12.01
CA VAL A 67 -2.22 5.80 -13.33
C VAL A 67 -1.89 4.31 -13.32
N VAL A 68 -1.18 3.89 -12.28
CA VAL A 68 -0.78 2.50 -12.04
C VAL A 68 -0.68 2.22 -10.55
N GLU A 69 -0.96 0.99 -10.18
CA GLU A 69 -0.78 0.45 -8.85
C GLU A 69 0.54 -0.32 -8.79
N LEU A 70 1.31 -0.16 -7.71
CA LEU A 70 2.55 -0.89 -7.49
C LEU A 70 2.51 -1.65 -6.17
N LEU A 71 3.18 -2.80 -6.15
CA LEU A 71 3.64 -3.47 -4.95
C LEU A 71 5.04 -2.94 -4.61
N VAL A 72 5.22 -2.49 -3.38
CA VAL A 72 6.52 -2.15 -2.81
C VAL A 72 6.68 -2.93 -1.51
N SER A 73 7.63 -3.85 -1.47
CA SER A 73 7.88 -4.68 -0.29
C SER A 73 9.36 -4.59 0.12
N ILE A 74 9.61 -4.53 1.42
CA ILE A 74 10.94 -4.72 1.99
C ILE A 74 10.91 -5.91 2.93
N ARG A 75 11.86 -6.84 2.77
CA ARG A 75 11.95 -8.04 3.58
C ARG A 75 13.39 -8.32 4.01
N ARG A 76 13.53 -8.78 5.26
CA ARG A 76 14.82 -9.18 5.78
C ARG A 76 15.18 -10.59 5.31
N GLU A 77 16.30 -10.71 4.58
CA GLU A 77 16.79 -11.96 4.01
C GLU A 77 18.18 -12.30 4.56
N PRO A 78 18.29 -13.00 5.70
CA PRO A 78 19.59 -13.43 6.22
C PRO A 78 20.25 -14.47 5.30
N PRO A 79 21.57 -14.42 5.05
CA PRO A 79 22.52 -13.44 5.57
C PRO A 79 22.69 -12.19 4.68
N VAL A 80 21.87 -12.05 3.63
CA VAL A 80 22.07 -11.07 2.55
C VAL A 80 21.77 -9.63 2.97
N GLY A 81 20.79 -9.44 3.86
CA GLY A 81 20.38 -8.12 4.33
C GLY A 81 18.91 -7.83 4.07
N TRP A 82 18.59 -6.62 3.59
CA TRP A 82 17.24 -6.21 3.26
C TRP A 82 17.03 -6.22 1.75
N LEU A 83 15.96 -6.85 1.32
CA LEU A 83 15.54 -6.93 -0.07
C LEU A 83 14.36 -5.98 -0.28
N LEU A 84 14.51 -5.03 -1.20
CA LEU A 84 13.43 -4.20 -1.72
C LEU A 84 12.89 -4.88 -2.99
N THR A 85 11.60 -5.19 -3.02
CA THR A 85 10.92 -5.74 -4.19
C THR A 85 9.90 -4.72 -4.71
N LEU A 86 9.97 -4.44 -6.00
CA LEU A 86 9.05 -3.60 -6.74
C LEU A 86 8.29 -4.45 -7.74
N GLY A 87 7.00 -4.24 -7.86
CA GLY A 87 6.16 -4.96 -8.83
C GLY A 87 5.02 -4.09 -9.33
N ILE A 88 4.47 -4.42 -10.48
CA ILE A 88 3.20 -3.84 -10.93
C ILE A 88 2.10 -4.43 -10.08
N GLY A 89 1.29 -3.56 -9.43
CA GLY A 89 0.19 -3.90 -8.56
C GLY A 89 -1.10 -4.26 -9.28
N GLY A 90 -2.14 -4.52 -8.50
CA GLY A 90 -3.46 -4.90 -8.98
C GLY A 90 -3.69 -6.42 -9.03
N THR A 91 -4.90 -6.84 -9.35
CA THR A 91 -5.34 -8.25 -9.33
C THR A 91 -4.57 -9.20 -10.26
N LEU A 92 -3.74 -8.66 -11.16
CA LEU A 92 -2.94 -9.45 -12.11
C LEU A 92 -1.50 -9.68 -11.64
N VAL A 93 -1.05 -9.08 -10.54
CA VAL A 93 0.34 -9.18 -10.04
C VAL A 93 0.76 -10.62 -9.84
N GLU A 94 -0.06 -11.40 -9.17
CA GLU A 94 0.23 -12.80 -8.87
C GLU A 94 0.32 -13.68 -10.12
N LEU A 95 -0.45 -13.32 -11.16
CA LEU A 95 -0.47 -14.06 -12.42
C LEU A 95 0.71 -13.71 -13.32
N LEU A 96 1.16 -12.47 -13.32
CA LEU A 96 2.19 -11.99 -14.26
C LEU A 96 3.60 -12.07 -13.66
N GLY A 97 3.74 -12.04 -12.33
CA GLY A 97 5.03 -12.08 -11.64
C GLY A 97 5.97 -10.95 -12.07
N ASP A 98 5.40 -9.80 -12.52
CA ASP A 98 6.19 -8.65 -13.01
C ASP A 98 6.81 -7.91 -11.84
N THR A 99 7.92 -8.45 -11.35
CA THR A 99 8.63 -7.93 -10.19
C THR A 99 10.14 -7.80 -10.46
N THR A 100 10.77 -6.90 -9.72
CA THR A 100 12.23 -6.73 -9.67
C THR A 100 12.65 -6.51 -8.24
N SER A 101 13.88 -6.93 -7.89
CA SER A 101 14.38 -6.80 -6.52
C SER A 101 15.75 -6.15 -6.48
N LEU A 102 15.99 -5.40 -5.40
CA LEU A 102 17.22 -4.69 -5.11
C LEU A 102 17.64 -4.97 -3.67
N LEU A 103 18.94 -5.01 -3.40
CA LEU A 103 19.46 -5.03 -2.03
C LEU A 103 19.59 -3.61 -1.49
N LEU A 104 19.11 -3.37 -0.26
CA LEU A 104 19.31 -2.10 0.42
C LEU A 104 20.76 -1.97 0.95
N PRO A 105 21.31 -0.73 1.02
CA PRO A 105 20.65 0.53 0.65
C PRO A 105 20.62 0.77 -0.86
N VAL A 106 19.66 1.55 -1.32
CA VAL A 106 19.50 1.95 -2.73
C VAL A 106 19.36 3.45 -2.88
N ASP A 107 19.71 3.98 -4.04
CA ASP A 107 19.47 5.37 -4.40
C ASP A 107 18.34 5.54 -5.44
N ALA A 108 18.01 6.79 -5.75
CA ALA A 108 16.97 7.12 -6.71
C ALA A 108 17.24 6.57 -8.12
N ALA A 109 18.50 6.59 -8.54
CA ALA A 109 18.88 6.12 -9.88
C ALA A 109 18.68 4.60 -9.98
N GLU A 110 19.05 3.85 -8.95
CA GLU A 110 18.86 2.40 -8.87
C GLU A 110 17.38 2.02 -8.86
N VAL A 111 16.55 2.75 -8.12
CA VAL A 111 15.09 2.56 -8.11
C VAL A 111 14.50 2.80 -9.50
N ILE A 112 14.89 3.88 -10.20
CA ILE A 112 14.43 4.15 -11.57
C ILE A 112 14.85 3.03 -12.54
N VAL A 113 16.10 2.55 -12.45
CA VAL A 113 16.57 1.44 -13.27
C VAL A 113 15.78 0.16 -13.00
N ALA A 114 15.43 -0.10 -11.74
CA ALA A 114 14.61 -1.25 -11.38
C ALA A 114 13.17 -1.13 -11.93
N LEU A 115 12.52 0.03 -11.77
CA LEU A 115 11.18 0.28 -12.30
C LEU A 115 11.15 0.09 -13.84
N ARG A 116 12.18 0.52 -14.55
CA ARG A 116 12.30 0.35 -16.01
C ARG A 116 12.44 -1.10 -16.48
N ARG A 117 12.78 -2.02 -15.58
CA ARG A 117 12.84 -3.47 -15.89
C ARG A 117 11.49 -4.16 -15.83
N LEU A 118 10.50 -3.53 -15.20
CA LEU A 118 9.15 -4.06 -15.13
C LEU A 118 8.51 -4.02 -16.52
N ALA A 119 7.83 -5.09 -16.92
CA ALA A 119 7.09 -5.15 -18.17
C ALA A 119 5.98 -4.08 -18.20
N GLY A 120 5.45 -3.72 -17.04
CA GLY A 120 4.47 -2.66 -16.86
C GLY A 120 5.05 -1.23 -16.85
N TRP A 121 6.37 -1.02 -17.02
CA TRP A 121 6.97 0.31 -17.10
C TRP A 121 6.24 1.29 -18.03
N PRO A 122 5.76 0.89 -19.25
CA PRO A 122 5.01 1.79 -20.12
C PRO A 122 3.74 2.38 -19.49
N LEU A 123 3.17 1.73 -18.48
CA LEU A 123 2.01 2.27 -17.74
C LEU A 123 2.42 3.49 -16.90
N ILE A 124 3.64 3.46 -16.33
CA ILE A 124 4.20 4.56 -15.54
C ILE A 124 4.51 5.76 -16.45
N GLU A 125 5.03 5.53 -17.66
CA GLU A 125 5.30 6.59 -18.64
C GLU A 125 4.04 7.17 -19.30
N GLY A 126 2.88 6.55 -19.06
CA GLY A 126 1.62 6.89 -19.70
C GLY A 126 1.34 6.04 -20.94
N HIS A 127 0.20 5.36 -20.95
CA HIS A 127 -0.18 4.43 -22.00
C HIS A 127 -1.61 4.69 -22.49
N ARG A 128 -1.82 4.62 -23.82
CA ARG A 128 -3.15 4.73 -24.47
C ARG A 128 -3.95 5.95 -24.03
N GLY A 129 -3.29 7.11 -23.96
CA GLY A 129 -3.95 8.39 -23.61
C GLY A 129 -4.09 8.67 -22.11
N LYS A 130 -3.61 7.77 -21.24
CA LYS A 130 -3.44 8.08 -19.81
C LYS A 130 -2.18 8.95 -19.64
N PRO A 131 -2.21 9.93 -18.71
CA PRO A 131 -1.03 10.73 -18.40
C PRO A 131 0.09 9.85 -17.79
N PRO A 132 1.34 10.31 -17.82
CA PRO A 132 2.41 9.66 -17.05
C PRO A 132 2.17 9.84 -15.54
N ALA A 133 2.71 8.93 -14.75
CA ALA A 133 2.80 9.08 -13.32
C ALA A 133 3.88 10.10 -12.93
N ASP A 134 3.74 10.70 -11.76
CA ASP A 134 4.77 11.52 -11.12
C ASP A 134 5.91 10.61 -10.64
N LEU A 135 6.90 10.42 -11.51
CA LEU A 135 8.03 9.50 -11.24
C LEU A 135 8.85 9.95 -10.04
N ASP A 136 9.06 11.26 -9.87
CA ASP A 136 9.85 11.78 -8.75
C ASP A 136 9.17 11.50 -7.42
N ALA A 137 7.87 11.73 -7.34
CA ALA A 137 7.08 11.41 -6.15
C ALA A 137 7.00 9.91 -5.89
N LEU A 138 6.88 9.08 -6.92
CA LEU A 138 6.90 7.63 -6.80
C LEU A 138 8.23 7.13 -6.23
N VAL A 139 9.35 7.61 -6.78
CA VAL A 139 10.71 7.26 -6.31
C VAL A 139 10.91 7.72 -4.86
N ALA A 140 10.49 8.93 -4.52
CA ALA A 140 10.57 9.44 -3.15
C ALA A 140 9.75 8.58 -2.17
N THR A 141 8.57 8.13 -2.57
CA THR A 141 7.72 7.23 -1.78
C THR A 141 8.40 5.87 -1.57
N ILE A 142 8.97 5.26 -2.63
CA ILE A 142 9.70 4.00 -2.54
C ILE A 142 10.92 4.12 -1.60
N LEU A 143 11.69 5.19 -1.72
CA LEU A 143 12.84 5.44 -0.84
C LEU A 143 12.40 5.69 0.61
N GLY A 144 11.27 6.36 0.83
CA GLY A 144 10.66 6.52 2.16
C GLY A 144 10.28 5.18 2.78
N ILE A 145 9.66 4.28 2.03
CA ILE A 145 9.34 2.92 2.46
C ILE A 145 10.64 2.15 2.78
N ALA A 146 11.64 2.20 1.89
CA ALA A 146 12.93 1.55 2.12
C ALA A 146 13.63 2.05 3.39
N GLY A 147 13.52 3.35 3.71
CA GLY A 147 14.10 3.97 4.90
C GLY A 147 13.49 3.51 6.23
N VAL A 148 12.32 2.86 6.22
CA VAL A 148 11.67 2.36 7.45
C VAL A 148 12.57 1.36 8.20
N VAL A 149 13.43 0.62 7.50
CA VAL A 149 14.35 -0.36 8.11
C VAL A 149 15.30 0.26 9.13
N GLU A 150 15.66 1.53 8.96
CA GLU A 150 16.55 2.25 9.86
C GLU A 150 15.84 2.67 11.17
N MET A 151 14.54 2.90 11.09
CA MET A 151 13.72 3.34 12.21
C MET A 151 13.11 2.19 13.00
N ARG A 152 13.00 1.00 12.41
CA ARG A 152 12.29 -0.17 12.95
C ARG A 152 13.19 -1.41 12.96
N PRO A 153 14.07 -1.54 13.97
CA PRO A 153 14.97 -2.69 14.09
C PRO A 153 14.23 -4.01 14.36
N ASP A 154 13.00 -3.95 14.83
CA ASP A 154 12.08 -5.08 15.05
C ASP A 154 11.38 -5.54 13.77
N LEU A 155 11.48 -4.79 12.67
CA LEU A 155 10.84 -5.12 11.41
C LEU A 155 11.45 -6.39 10.81
N VAL A 156 10.60 -7.24 10.23
CA VAL A 156 10.98 -8.41 9.42
C VAL A 156 10.57 -8.18 7.97
N GLU A 157 9.38 -7.65 7.78
CA GLU A 157 8.79 -7.38 6.48
C GLU A 157 7.84 -6.20 6.56
N LEU A 158 7.82 -5.39 5.51
CA LEU A 158 6.80 -4.39 5.25
C LEU A 158 6.38 -4.52 3.80
N GLU A 159 5.10 -4.76 3.58
CA GLU A 159 4.47 -4.74 2.26
C GLU A 159 3.54 -3.55 2.16
N CYS A 160 3.73 -2.74 1.14
CA CYS A 160 2.84 -1.66 0.73
C CYS A 160 2.17 -2.07 -0.59
N ASN A 161 0.89 -2.42 -0.53
CA ASN A 161 0.15 -2.96 -1.68
C ASN A 161 -1.34 -2.55 -1.60
N PRO A 162 -1.78 -1.58 -2.44
CA PRO A 162 -0.97 -0.91 -3.45
C PRO A 162 -0.32 0.41 -2.98
N VAL A 163 0.76 0.76 -3.66
CA VAL A 163 1.23 2.14 -3.80
C VAL A 163 0.63 2.68 -5.10
N LEU A 164 -0.19 3.72 -5.02
CA LEU A 164 -0.84 4.36 -6.16
C LEU A 164 0.07 5.45 -6.72
N ALA A 165 0.58 5.24 -7.94
CA ALA A 165 1.27 6.28 -8.69
C ALA A 165 0.24 7.13 -9.45
N ARG A 166 0.28 8.44 -9.26
CA ARG A 166 -0.69 9.40 -9.76
C ARG A 166 -0.02 10.37 -10.74
N PRO A 167 -0.77 11.13 -11.53
CA PRO A 167 -0.18 12.21 -12.36
C PRO A 167 0.51 13.28 -11.50
N VAL A 168 0.08 13.45 -10.25
CA VAL A 168 0.69 14.34 -9.26
C VAL A 168 0.76 13.60 -7.93
N GLY A 169 1.97 13.30 -7.47
CA GLY A 169 2.20 12.57 -6.23
C GLY A 169 2.09 11.05 -6.36
N ALA A 170 2.45 10.37 -5.27
CA ALA A 170 2.23 8.94 -5.06
C ALA A 170 1.76 8.72 -3.62
N ILE A 171 0.92 7.72 -3.40
CA ILE A 171 0.35 7.45 -2.07
C ILE A 171 0.25 5.94 -1.81
N THR A 172 0.65 5.53 -0.60
CA THR A 172 0.42 4.17 -0.10
C THR A 172 -0.96 4.13 0.56
N VAL A 173 -1.82 3.22 0.11
CA VAL A 173 -3.18 3.09 0.63
C VAL A 173 -3.42 1.83 1.44
N ASP A 174 -2.52 0.87 1.39
CA ASP A 174 -2.50 -0.27 2.33
C ASP A 174 -1.08 -0.68 2.66
N ALA A 175 -0.86 -1.11 3.91
CA ALA A 175 0.42 -1.57 4.38
C ALA A 175 0.26 -2.69 5.40
N LEU A 176 1.08 -3.72 5.28
CA LEU A 176 1.18 -4.83 6.21
C LEU A 176 2.62 -4.96 6.71
N ALA A 177 2.81 -4.90 8.03
CA ALA A 177 4.11 -5.05 8.65
C ALA A 177 4.18 -6.31 9.52
N THR A 178 5.22 -7.10 9.34
CA THR A 178 5.59 -8.20 10.22
C THR A 178 6.76 -7.76 11.10
N VAL A 179 6.61 -7.89 12.41
CA VAL A 179 7.62 -7.51 13.39
C VAL A 179 7.94 -8.68 14.32
N VAL A 180 9.13 -8.65 14.92
CA VAL A 180 9.54 -9.60 15.96
C VAL A 180 9.69 -8.87 17.30
N ASP A 181 9.39 -9.56 18.38
CA ASP A 181 9.64 -9.05 19.72
C ASP A 181 11.16 -8.93 19.95
N LEU A 182 11.63 -7.70 20.10
CA LEU A 182 13.01 -7.46 20.51
C LEU A 182 13.14 -7.69 22.01
N PRO A 183 14.17 -8.41 22.48
CA PRO A 183 14.42 -8.55 23.91
C PRO A 183 14.65 -7.16 24.50
N VAL A 184 13.88 -6.81 25.54
CA VAL A 184 14.05 -5.58 26.29
C VAL A 184 15.49 -5.54 26.81
N ARG A 185 16.33 -4.64 26.29
CA ARG A 185 17.66 -4.39 26.86
C ARG A 185 17.46 -3.83 28.25
N ARG A 186 17.59 -4.67 29.27
CA ARG A 186 17.73 -4.19 30.65
C ARG A 186 19.09 -3.52 30.72
N THR A 187 19.08 -2.20 30.85
CA THR A 187 20.31 -1.46 31.24
C THR A 187 20.73 -1.99 32.60
N PRO A 188 21.95 -2.51 32.76
CA PRO A 188 22.45 -2.83 34.12
C PRO A 188 22.47 -1.56 34.92
N VAL A 189 21.88 -1.61 36.13
CA VAL A 189 21.95 -0.55 37.15
C VAL A 189 23.34 -0.53 37.72
#